data_c4a70d5723c6ee28531bcab694d5652c
#
_entry.id   c4a70d5723c6ee28531bcab694d5652c
#
_cell.length_a   1.000
_cell.length_b   1.000
_cell.length_c   1.000
_cell.angle_alpha   90.00
_cell.angle_beta   90.00
_cell.angle_gamma   90.00
#
_symmetry.space_group_name_H-M   'P 1'
#
loop_
_entity.id
_entity.type
_entity.pdbx_description
1 polymer ?
#
loop_
_entity_poly.entity_id
_entity_poly.type
_entity_poly.pdbx_seq_one_letter_code
_entity_poly.pdbx_strand_id
1 'polypeptide(L)'
;FNTPAKTIVNTVNCVGVMGAGIALEFKLRFPEMYKDYKKKCDKNLVRIGRPYIYSHSDDLWILNFPTKNHWKNKSKIDWIEAGLNYFSKNHSDVKMESVAFPKLGTNNGGLDWDEVNDLMEQYLSGLNIEIYICLNEKNKAEGIEKEMIDLINESNNEELIKKVGLNAKQAKTIIYHKPIRRFWHINRLNGIGKKSYEKIFRYYYQLVKGNNIKLTQMTFEM
;
A
#
# COMPACT_ATOMS: atom_id res chain seq x y z
N PHE A 1 -0.01 5.20 -4.00
CA PHE A 1 -0.99 5.93 -3.17
C PHE A 1 -1.21 7.37 -3.65
N ASN A 2 -0.38 7.87 -4.54
CA ASN A 2 -0.58 9.17 -5.20
C ASN A 2 -1.21 8.93 -6.57
N THR A 3 -2.52 8.81 -6.61
CA THR A 3 -3.34 8.54 -7.79
C THR A 3 -4.66 9.27 -7.65
N PRO A 4 -5.28 9.76 -8.73
CA PRO A 4 -6.61 10.36 -8.68
C PRO A 4 -7.74 9.34 -8.54
N ALA A 5 -7.44 8.03 -8.66
CA ALA A 5 -8.46 6.99 -8.60
C ALA A 5 -9.14 6.92 -7.22
N LYS A 6 -10.44 6.76 -7.23
CA LYS A 6 -11.27 6.53 -6.02
C LYS A 6 -11.12 5.12 -5.45
N THR A 7 -10.69 4.16 -6.26
CA THR A 7 -10.38 2.80 -5.80
C THR A 7 -8.90 2.48 -5.99
N ILE A 8 -8.23 2.00 -4.94
CA ILE A 8 -6.83 1.58 -5.00
C ILE A 8 -6.71 0.08 -4.72
N VAL A 9 -5.91 -0.61 -5.53
CA VAL A 9 -5.77 -2.06 -5.44
C VAL A 9 -4.63 -2.45 -4.51
N ASN A 10 -4.96 -3.27 -3.53
CA ASN A 10 -4.04 -3.89 -2.59
C ASN A 10 -3.84 -5.37 -2.94
N THR A 11 -2.63 -5.76 -3.28
CA THR A 11 -2.31 -7.17 -3.56
C THR A 11 -2.11 -7.94 -2.27
N VAL A 12 -2.94 -8.97 -2.04
CA VAL A 12 -3.00 -9.70 -0.78
C VAL A 12 -2.79 -11.22 -0.96
N ASN A 13 -2.61 -11.93 0.16
CA ASN A 13 -2.68 -13.39 0.21
C ASN A 13 -3.99 -13.84 0.88
N CYS A 14 -4.22 -15.16 0.95
CA CYS A 14 -5.45 -15.70 1.55
C CYS A 14 -5.34 -16.05 3.05
N VAL A 15 -4.20 -15.74 3.71
CA VAL A 15 -3.93 -16.15 5.10
C VAL A 15 -3.72 -14.99 6.08
N GLY A 16 -4.15 -13.79 5.74
CA GLY A 16 -4.21 -12.66 6.68
C GLY A 16 -2.87 -11.96 6.95
N VAL A 17 -1.84 -12.13 6.10
CA VAL A 17 -0.52 -11.56 6.32
C VAL A 17 -0.25 -10.39 5.39
N MET A 18 -0.07 -9.19 5.93
CA MET A 18 0.41 -7.99 5.24
C MET A 18 1.78 -7.60 5.80
N GLY A 19 2.83 -8.27 5.33
CA GLY A 19 4.15 -8.22 5.95
C GLY A 19 5.25 -7.55 5.14
N ALA A 20 5.02 -7.27 3.87
CA ALA A 20 6.01 -6.70 2.95
C ALA A 20 5.33 -6.01 1.78
N GLY A 21 6.12 -5.23 1.00
CA GLY A 21 5.67 -4.56 -0.21
C GLY A 21 4.48 -3.62 0.03
N ILE A 22 3.66 -3.45 -1.00
CA ILE A 22 2.51 -2.56 -0.96
C ILE A 22 1.50 -2.97 0.12
N ALA A 23 1.32 -4.27 0.39
CA ALA A 23 0.39 -4.75 1.41
C ALA A 23 0.79 -4.27 2.82
N LEU A 24 2.07 -4.22 3.15
CA LEU A 24 2.53 -3.66 4.43
C LEU A 24 2.15 -2.18 4.54
N GLU A 25 2.32 -1.41 3.48
CA GLU A 25 1.96 0.01 3.48
C GLU A 25 0.45 0.21 3.60
N PHE A 26 -0.36 -0.59 2.92
CA PHE A 26 -1.82 -0.61 3.12
C PHE A 26 -2.21 -0.91 4.58
N LYS A 27 -1.59 -1.89 5.21
CA LYS A 27 -1.80 -2.19 6.64
C LYS A 27 -1.48 -0.98 7.53
N LEU A 28 -0.41 -0.25 7.22
CA LEU A 28 0.03 0.88 8.04
C LEU A 28 -0.83 2.12 7.84
N ARG A 29 -1.30 2.37 6.62
CA ARG A 29 -2.19 3.49 6.26
C ARG A 29 -3.64 3.23 6.65
N PHE A 30 -4.10 2.00 6.54
CA PHE A 30 -5.51 1.60 6.71
C PHE A 30 -5.65 0.43 7.71
N PRO A 31 -5.41 0.68 9.01
CA PRO A 31 -5.42 -0.37 10.02
C PRO A 31 -6.77 -1.07 10.17
N GLU A 32 -7.88 -0.37 9.96
CA GLU A 32 -9.22 -0.96 10.05
C GLU A 32 -9.49 -1.91 8.86
N MET A 33 -9.07 -1.53 7.64
CA MET A 33 -9.11 -2.44 6.50
C MET A 33 -8.29 -3.72 6.76
N TYR A 34 -7.12 -3.59 7.38
CA TYR A 34 -6.31 -4.76 7.74
C TYR A 34 -7.02 -5.67 8.77
N LYS A 35 -7.72 -5.10 9.74
CA LYS A 35 -8.51 -5.88 10.71
C LYS A 35 -9.65 -6.64 10.02
N ASP A 36 -10.36 -5.99 9.10
CA ASP A 36 -11.42 -6.61 8.30
C ASP A 36 -10.87 -7.75 7.43
N TYR A 37 -9.79 -7.46 6.69
CA TYR A 37 -9.11 -8.47 5.85
C TYR A 37 -8.69 -9.70 6.68
N LYS A 38 -8.06 -9.48 7.84
CA LYS A 38 -7.64 -10.59 8.70
C LYS A 38 -8.82 -11.43 9.17
N LYS A 39 -9.90 -10.78 9.62
CA LYS A 39 -11.16 -11.44 10.00
C LYS A 39 -11.73 -12.30 8.87
N LYS A 40 -11.71 -11.79 7.62
CA LYS A 40 -12.17 -12.52 6.44
C LYS A 40 -11.27 -13.72 6.13
N CYS A 41 -9.95 -13.57 6.26
CA CYS A 41 -9.01 -14.70 6.10
C CYS A 41 -9.23 -15.79 7.16
N ASP A 42 -9.41 -15.41 8.44
CA ASP A 42 -9.67 -16.34 9.54
C ASP A 42 -10.97 -17.16 9.30
N LYS A 43 -11.90 -16.61 8.52
CA LYS A 43 -13.15 -17.27 8.10
C LYS A 43 -13.08 -17.95 6.72
N ASN A 44 -11.90 -18.04 6.09
CA ASN A 44 -11.69 -18.57 4.74
C ASN A 44 -12.54 -17.89 3.64
N LEU A 45 -12.89 -16.61 3.83
CA LEU A 45 -13.67 -15.83 2.87
C LEU A 45 -12.79 -15.19 1.79
N VAL A 46 -11.49 -15.01 2.05
CA VAL A 46 -10.53 -14.49 1.06
C VAL A 46 -9.99 -15.64 0.24
N ARG A 47 -10.23 -15.61 -1.08
CA ARG A 47 -9.90 -16.70 -2.00
C ARG A 47 -9.29 -16.15 -3.28
N ILE A 48 -8.40 -16.91 -3.89
CA ILE A 48 -7.88 -16.64 -5.23
C ILE A 48 -9.03 -16.48 -6.22
N GLY A 49 -8.89 -15.53 -7.15
CA GLY A 49 -9.90 -15.24 -8.16
C GLY A 49 -11.13 -14.48 -7.66
N ARG A 50 -11.13 -14.03 -6.39
CA ARG A 50 -12.24 -13.31 -5.75
C ARG A 50 -11.74 -12.03 -5.07
N PRO A 51 -11.34 -11.00 -5.84
CA PRO A 51 -11.09 -9.67 -5.27
C PRO A 51 -12.36 -9.11 -4.63
N TYR A 52 -12.19 -8.31 -3.57
CA TYR A 52 -13.32 -7.72 -2.86
C TYR A 52 -12.98 -6.31 -2.37
N ILE A 53 -14.01 -5.48 -2.24
CA ILE A 53 -13.90 -4.08 -1.85
C ILE A 53 -14.02 -3.94 -0.34
N TYR A 54 -13.20 -3.05 0.22
CA TYR A 54 -13.35 -2.44 1.51
C TYR A 54 -13.62 -0.94 1.31
N SER A 55 -14.78 -0.45 1.71
CA SER A 55 -15.09 0.98 1.69
C SER A 55 -14.37 1.64 2.88
N HIS A 56 -13.39 2.50 2.58
CA HIS A 56 -12.66 3.25 3.60
C HIS A 56 -13.36 4.57 3.92
N SER A 57 -13.85 5.26 2.90
CA SER A 57 -14.66 6.47 2.96
C SER A 57 -15.51 6.56 1.70
N ASP A 58 -16.33 7.60 1.60
CA ASP A 58 -17.16 7.85 0.41
C ASP A 58 -16.28 8.08 -0.85
N ASP A 59 -15.09 8.64 -0.67
CA ASP A 59 -14.17 8.99 -1.76
C ASP A 59 -13.03 8.00 -1.96
N LEU A 60 -12.89 6.97 -1.10
CA LEU A 60 -11.78 6.03 -1.18
C LEU A 60 -12.20 4.61 -0.85
N TRP A 61 -12.06 3.73 -1.84
CA TRP A 61 -12.24 2.30 -1.69
C TRP A 61 -10.91 1.55 -1.85
N ILE A 62 -10.81 0.41 -1.22
CA ILE A 62 -9.65 -0.49 -1.32
C ILE A 62 -10.12 -1.82 -1.88
N LEU A 63 -9.64 -2.16 -3.08
CA LEU A 63 -9.87 -3.46 -3.69
C LEU A 63 -8.77 -4.43 -3.23
N ASN A 64 -9.08 -5.31 -2.29
CA ASN A 64 -8.17 -6.39 -1.90
C ASN A 64 -8.19 -7.47 -2.98
N PHE A 65 -7.07 -7.63 -3.68
CA PHE A 65 -6.89 -8.54 -4.81
C PHE A 65 -5.96 -9.70 -4.41
N PRO A 66 -6.49 -10.92 -4.19
CA PRO A 66 -5.67 -12.07 -3.79
C PRO A 66 -4.78 -12.54 -4.95
N THR A 67 -3.47 -12.27 -4.83
CA THR A 67 -2.45 -12.70 -5.79
C THR A 67 -1.66 -13.94 -5.32
N LYS A 68 -1.85 -14.33 -4.06
CA LYS A 68 -1.18 -15.48 -3.44
C LYS A 68 -2.15 -16.26 -2.55
N ASN A 69 -2.07 -17.57 -2.59
CA ASN A 69 -2.77 -18.38 -1.60
C ASN A 69 -2.13 -18.25 -0.20
N HIS A 70 -0.79 -18.30 -0.16
CA HIS A 70 -0.01 -18.14 1.08
C HIS A 70 1.15 -17.17 0.85
N TRP A 71 1.51 -16.35 1.83
CA TRP A 71 2.53 -15.30 1.69
C TRP A 71 3.94 -15.81 1.34
N LYS A 72 4.27 -17.07 1.67
CA LYS A 72 5.55 -17.71 1.32
C LYS A 72 5.63 -18.15 -0.13
N ASN A 73 4.49 -18.37 -0.79
CA ASN A 73 4.45 -18.91 -2.14
C ASN A 73 4.65 -17.81 -3.17
N LYS A 74 5.06 -18.20 -4.38
CA LYS A 74 5.00 -17.34 -5.55
C LYS A 74 3.54 -17.15 -6.00
N SER A 75 3.27 -16.09 -6.73
CA SER A 75 2.02 -15.92 -7.48
C SER A 75 2.00 -16.85 -8.68
N LYS A 76 0.81 -17.11 -9.22
CA LYS A 76 0.62 -17.83 -10.48
C LYS A 76 -0.16 -16.95 -11.43
N ILE A 77 0.13 -17.04 -12.71
CA ILE A 77 -0.54 -16.23 -13.74
C ILE A 77 -2.04 -16.52 -13.77
N ASP A 78 -2.45 -17.76 -13.68
CA ASP A 78 -3.87 -18.19 -13.62
C ASP A 78 -4.63 -17.53 -12.46
N TRP A 79 -3.93 -17.21 -11.37
CA TRP A 79 -4.55 -16.56 -10.20
C TRP A 79 -4.81 -15.07 -10.46
N ILE A 80 -3.91 -14.43 -11.22
CA ILE A 80 -4.09 -13.05 -11.66
C ILE A 80 -5.24 -12.99 -12.66
N GLU A 81 -5.22 -13.89 -13.65
CA GLU A 81 -6.26 -13.99 -14.66
C GLU A 81 -7.65 -14.22 -14.05
N ALA A 82 -7.78 -15.20 -13.15
CA ALA A 82 -9.03 -15.46 -12.44
C ALA A 82 -9.55 -14.23 -11.67
N GLY A 83 -8.65 -13.46 -11.04
CA GLY A 83 -9.00 -12.23 -10.35
C GLY A 83 -9.44 -11.12 -11.29
N LEU A 84 -8.76 -10.93 -12.41
CA LEU A 84 -9.09 -9.94 -13.44
C LEU A 84 -10.42 -10.28 -14.12
N ASN A 85 -10.64 -11.53 -14.47
CA ASN A 85 -11.91 -12.01 -15.04
C ASN A 85 -13.09 -11.80 -14.07
N TYR A 86 -12.90 -12.06 -12.78
CA TYR A 86 -13.91 -11.76 -11.77
C TYR A 86 -14.17 -10.25 -11.66
N PHE A 87 -13.11 -9.44 -11.60
CA PHE A 87 -13.22 -7.98 -11.54
C PHE A 87 -13.95 -7.42 -12.75
N SER A 88 -13.56 -7.81 -13.96
CA SER A 88 -14.17 -7.31 -15.21
C SER A 88 -15.67 -7.59 -15.30
N LYS A 89 -16.13 -8.70 -14.72
CA LYS A 89 -17.56 -9.09 -14.74
C LYS A 89 -18.40 -8.44 -13.64
N ASN A 90 -17.77 -7.99 -12.54
CA ASN A 90 -18.53 -7.57 -11.35
C ASN A 90 -18.25 -6.11 -10.92
N HIS A 91 -17.36 -5.38 -11.60
CA HIS A 91 -17.03 -3.99 -11.23
C HIS A 91 -18.23 -3.04 -11.32
N SER A 92 -19.15 -3.29 -12.25
CA SER A 92 -20.36 -2.48 -12.47
C SER A 92 -21.38 -2.60 -11.32
N ASP A 93 -21.37 -3.71 -10.59
CA ASP A 93 -22.33 -3.96 -9.48
C ASP A 93 -22.17 -2.94 -8.34
N VAL A 94 -21.01 -2.30 -8.25
CA VAL A 94 -20.67 -1.36 -7.15
C VAL A 94 -20.51 0.08 -7.64
N LYS A 95 -20.91 0.41 -8.88
CA LYS A 95 -20.79 1.76 -9.46
C LYS A 95 -19.39 2.36 -9.31
N MET A 96 -18.36 1.55 -9.57
CA MET A 96 -16.96 1.99 -9.50
C MET A 96 -16.70 3.01 -10.61
N GLU A 97 -16.12 4.17 -10.25
CA GLU A 97 -15.81 5.24 -11.21
C GLU A 97 -14.38 5.11 -11.75
N SER A 98 -13.45 4.77 -10.88
CA SER A 98 -12.02 4.69 -11.22
C SER A 98 -11.27 3.73 -10.32
N VAL A 99 -10.21 3.09 -10.86
CA VAL A 99 -9.39 2.14 -10.12
C VAL A 99 -7.91 2.23 -10.49
N ALA A 100 -7.03 2.19 -9.50
CA ALA A 100 -5.58 2.17 -9.69
C ALA A 100 -5.00 0.81 -9.29
N PHE A 101 -4.41 0.13 -10.27
CA PHE A 101 -3.76 -1.17 -10.09
C PHE A 101 -2.24 -1.00 -9.96
N PRO A 102 -1.59 -1.71 -9.03
CA PRO A 102 -0.14 -1.93 -9.09
C PRO A 102 0.19 -3.03 -10.11
N LYS A 103 1.47 -3.26 -10.39
CA LYS A 103 1.95 -4.45 -11.11
C LYS A 103 1.57 -5.72 -10.34
N LEU A 104 0.49 -6.38 -10.75
CA LEU A 104 -0.09 -7.52 -10.02
C LEU A 104 0.86 -8.73 -9.98
N GLY A 105 1.12 -9.26 -8.79
CA GLY A 105 1.87 -10.50 -8.62
C GLY A 105 3.35 -10.49 -9.03
N THR A 106 3.92 -9.35 -9.42
CA THR A 106 5.29 -9.27 -9.95
C THR A 106 6.36 -9.29 -8.84
N ASN A 107 6.62 -8.23 -8.14
CA ASN A 107 7.73 -8.09 -7.18
C ASN A 107 7.87 -9.30 -6.23
N ASN A 108 7.14 -9.29 -5.10
CA ASN A 108 7.14 -10.39 -4.14
C ASN A 108 6.42 -11.65 -4.66
N GLY A 109 5.67 -11.54 -5.74
CA GLY A 109 4.97 -12.64 -6.41
C GLY A 109 5.86 -13.39 -7.40
N GLY A 110 6.79 -12.69 -8.02
CA GLY A 110 7.79 -13.26 -8.94
C GLY A 110 7.27 -13.57 -10.34
N LEU A 111 6.11 -13.00 -10.72
CA LEU A 111 5.62 -13.06 -12.11
C LEU A 111 6.37 -12.06 -12.99
N ASP A 112 6.48 -12.38 -14.26
CA ASP A 112 6.96 -11.46 -15.28
C ASP A 112 5.94 -10.33 -15.51
N TRP A 113 6.46 -9.11 -15.73
CA TRP A 113 5.58 -7.96 -15.89
C TRP A 113 4.89 -7.94 -17.25
N ASP A 114 5.57 -8.31 -18.31
CA ASP A 114 5.03 -8.22 -19.66
C ASP A 114 3.85 -9.19 -19.79
N GLU A 115 3.98 -10.42 -19.27
CA GLU A 115 2.89 -11.41 -19.22
C GLU A 115 1.69 -10.91 -18.40
N VAL A 116 1.92 -10.28 -17.25
CA VAL A 116 0.84 -9.72 -16.43
C VAL A 116 0.21 -8.50 -17.08
N ASN A 117 1.00 -7.67 -17.76
CA ASN A 117 0.51 -6.49 -18.47
C ASN A 117 -0.45 -6.87 -19.60
N ASP A 118 -0.09 -7.87 -20.38
CA ASP A 118 -0.95 -8.38 -21.48
C ASP A 118 -2.31 -8.85 -20.95
N LEU A 119 -2.31 -9.59 -19.83
CA LEU A 119 -3.55 -9.98 -19.17
C LEU A 119 -4.34 -8.77 -18.65
N MET A 120 -3.67 -7.80 -18.02
CA MET A 120 -4.34 -6.60 -17.52
C MET A 120 -4.95 -5.80 -18.68
N GLU A 121 -4.26 -5.66 -19.80
CA GLU A 121 -4.78 -5.01 -20.98
C GLU A 121 -6.00 -5.76 -21.54
N GLN A 122 -5.90 -7.07 -21.69
CA GLN A 122 -6.99 -7.91 -22.17
C GLN A 122 -8.28 -7.78 -21.36
N TYR A 123 -8.18 -7.75 -20.02
CA TYR A 123 -9.37 -7.75 -19.16
C TYR A 123 -9.88 -6.36 -18.78
N LEU A 124 -9.04 -5.33 -18.88
CA LEU A 124 -9.35 -4.00 -18.35
C LEU A 124 -9.63 -2.96 -19.44
N SER A 125 -9.04 -3.07 -20.64
CA SER A 125 -9.14 -2.03 -21.68
C SER A 125 -10.56 -1.77 -22.20
N GLY A 126 -11.45 -2.77 -22.12
CA GLY A 126 -12.83 -2.67 -22.56
C GLY A 126 -13.83 -2.19 -21.49
N LEU A 127 -13.37 -1.87 -20.29
CA LEU A 127 -14.25 -1.48 -19.19
C LEU A 127 -14.59 0.00 -19.24
N ASN A 128 -15.85 0.35 -18.96
CA ASN A 128 -16.33 1.73 -18.95
C ASN A 128 -16.08 2.42 -17.58
N ILE A 129 -14.82 2.38 -17.12
CA ILE A 129 -14.34 3.06 -15.91
C ILE A 129 -12.92 3.57 -16.17
N GLU A 130 -12.47 4.58 -15.41
CA GLU A 130 -11.10 5.04 -15.50
C GLU A 130 -10.13 4.05 -14.82
N ILE A 131 -9.11 3.60 -15.57
CA ILE A 131 -8.13 2.64 -15.09
C ILE A 131 -6.74 3.25 -15.12
N TYR A 132 -6.06 3.18 -13.99
CA TYR A 132 -4.68 3.65 -13.82
C TYR A 132 -3.78 2.46 -13.50
N ILE A 133 -2.73 2.26 -14.29
CA ILE A 133 -1.69 1.26 -14.01
C ILE A 133 -0.48 1.97 -13.38
N CYS A 134 -0.24 1.68 -12.11
CA CYS A 134 0.86 2.28 -11.36
C CYS A 134 2.16 1.51 -11.62
N LEU A 135 2.96 1.95 -12.57
CA LEU A 135 4.22 1.29 -12.96
C LEU A 135 5.31 1.41 -11.91
N ASN A 136 5.24 2.43 -11.07
CA ASN A 136 6.20 2.71 -9.99
C ASN A 136 7.65 2.87 -10.48
N GLU A 137 7.82 3.39 -11.68
CA GLU A 137 9.13 3.39 -12.37
C GLU A 137 10.06 4.52 -11.95
N LYS A 138 9.56 5.56 -11.31
CA LYS A 138 10.40 6.74 -11.02
C LYS A 138 9.98 7.41 -9.71
N ASN A 139 10.69 7.26 -8.67
CA ASN A 139 11.91 7.84 -8.35
C ASN A 139 11.86 8.93 -7.29
N LYS A 140 10.97 9.91 -7.34
CA LYS A 140 10.81 10.89 -6.27
C LYS A 140 9.58 10.53 -5.45
N ALA A 141 9.68 10.70 -4.15
CA ALA A 141 8.53 10.65 -3.29
C ALA A 141 7.62 11.85 -3.57
N GLU A 142 6.31 11.62 -3.53
CA GLU A 142 5.29 12.62 -3.74
C GLU A 142 4.20 12.50 -2.67
N GLY A 143 3.38 13.54 -2.51
CA GLY A 143 2.29 13.58 -1.55
C GLY A 143 2.75 13.24 -0.12
N ILE A 144 1.96 12.47 0.58
CA ILE A 144 2.22 12.10 1.99
C ILE A 144 3.61 11.45 2.18
N GLU A 145 4.08 10.63 1.23
CA GLU A 145 5.42 10.02 1.34
C GLU A 145 6.52 11.08 1.36
N LYS A 146 6.40 12.12 0.52
CA LYS A 146 7.36 13.22 0.49
C LYS A 146 7.39 13.97 1.81
N GLU A 147 6.24 14.33 2.35
CA GLU A 147 6.14 15.01 3.65
C GLU A 147 6.75 14.16 4.77
N MET A 148 6.48 12.87 4.81
CA MET A 148 7.12 11.94 5.77
C MET A 148 8.64 11.90 5.63
N ILE A 149 9.16 11.96 4.39
CA ILE A 149 10.60 11.96 4.10
C ILE A 149 11.23 13.28 4.53
N ASP A 150 10.60 14.41 4.27
CA ASP A 150 11.09 15.72 4.68
C ASP A 150 11.22 15.73 6.21
N LEU A 151 10.20 15.33 6.94
CA LEU A 151 10.21 15.25 8.41
C LEU A 151 11.30 14.31 8.97
N ILE A 152 11.46 13.11 8.42
CA ILE A 152 12.50 12.20 8.94
C ILE A 152 13.91 12.70 8.62
N ASN A 153 14.09 13.37 7.49
CA ASN A 153 15.38 13.95 7.13
C ASN A 153 15.78 15.14 8.04
N GLU A 154 14.81 15.88 8.55
CA GLU A 154 15.01 16.94 9.53
C GLU A 154 15.22 16.43 10.96
N SER A 155 14.67 15.25 11.30
CA SER A 155 14.73 14.70 12.64
C SER A 155 16.15 14.42 13.12
N ASN A 156 16.43 14.70 14.38
CA ASN A 156 17.70 14.40 15.02
C ASN A 156 17.70 13.05 15.77
N ASN A 157 18.84 12.66 16.29
CA ASN A 157 19.01 11.40 17.01
C ASN A 157 18.13 11.30 18.27
N GLU A 158 17.97 12.41 18.99
CA GLU A 158 17.17 12.47 20.21
C GLU A 158 15.68 12.26 19.92
N GLU A 159 15.17 12.88 18.87
CA GLU A 159 13.79 12.70 18.43
C GLU A 159 13.49 11.25 18.00
N LEU A 160 14.39 10.64 17.23
CA LEU A 160 14.25 9.24 16.81
C LEU A 160 14.21 8.29 18.03
N ILE A 161 14.96 8.58 19.08
CA ILE A 161 14.95 7.76 20.30
C ILE A 161 13.70 8.06 21.15
N LYS A 162 13.47 9.34 21.52
CA LYS A 162 12.46 9.70 22.51
C LYS A 162 11.03 9.69 21.97
N LYS A 163 10.82 10.17 20.72
CA LYS A 163 9.48 10.29 20.14
C LYS A 163 9.10 9.06 19.31
N VAL A 164 10.01 8.55 18.48
CA VAL A 164 9.72 7.36 17.65
C VAL A 164 9.89 6.07 18.45
N GLY A 165 10.68 6.07 19.52
CA GLY A 165 10.93 4.91 20.38
C GLY A 165 11.90 3.91 19.77
N LEU A 166 12.93 4.41 19.08
CA LEU A 166 14.05 3.59 18.56
C LEU A 166 15.15 3.46 19.61
N ASN A 167 15.94 2.39 19.52
CA ASN A 167 17.17 2.32 20.28
C ASN A 167 18.28 3.18 19.63
N ALA A 168 19.35 3.49 20.37
CA ALA A 168 20.43 4.36 19.93
C ALA A 168 21.12 3.86 18.64
N LYS A 169 21.26 2.54 18.46
CA LYS A 169 21.86 1.96 17.25
C LYS A 169 20.98 2.18 16.02
N GLN A 170 19.68 2.00 16.16
CA GLN A 170 18.70 2.22 15.08
C GLN A 170 18.61 3.69 14.68
N ALA A 171 18.58 4.59 15.66
CA ALA A 171 18.58 6.02 15.40
C ALA A 171 19.86 6.47 14.66
N LYS A 172 21.04 6.02 15.11
CA LYS A 172 22.31 6.28 14.42
C LYS A 172 22.30 5.72 12.98
N THR A 173 21.74 4.52 12.76
CA THR A 173 21.60 3.95 11.41
C THR A 173 20.80 4.87 10.49
N ILE A 174 19.67 5.40 10.94
CA ILE A 174 18.85 6.31 10.13
C ILE A 174 19.62 7.60 9.84
N ILE A 175 20.22 8.21 10.85
CA ILE A 175 21.01 9.46 10.69
C ILE A 175 22.14 9.27 9.68
N TYR A 176 22.86 8.13 9.74
CA TYR A 176 23.97 7.84 8.83
C TYR A 176 23.51 7.71 7.36
N HIS A 177 22.30 7.22 7.11
CA HIS A 177 21.78 6.99 5.77
C HIS A 177 20.98 8.17 5.19
N LYS A 178 20.95 9.31 5.87
CA LYS A 178 20.33 10.54 5.32
C LYS A 178 21.15 11.09 4.15
N PRO A 179 20.49 11.69 3.16
CA PRO A 179 19.05 11.90 3.04
C PRO A 179 18.30 10.63 2.58
N ILE A 180 17.24 10.29 3.29
CA ILE A 180 16.31 9.24 2.89
C ILE A 180 15.53 9.76 1.68
N ARG A 181 15.50 8.98 0.60
CA ARG A 181 14.84 9.37 -0.68
C ARG A 181 13.48 8.73 -0.88
N ARG A 182 13.26 7.53 -0.33
CA ARG A 182 12.01 6.81 -0.34
C ARG A 182 11.79 6.19 1.04
N PHE A 183 10.57 6.33 1.57
CA PHE A 183 10.30 5.91 2.95
C PHE A 183 10.50 4.40 3.15
N TRP A 184 10.13 3.60 2.18
CA TRP A 184 10.29 2.14 2.21
C TRP A 184 11.77 1.67 2.20
N HIS A 185 12.73 2.53 1.79
CA HIS A 185 14.17 2.21 1.91
C HIS A 185 14.59 1.96 3.36
N ILE A 186 13.95 2.63 4.32
CA ILE A 186 14.24 2.46 5.75
C ILE A 186 14.10 1.00 6.18
N ASN A 187 13.12 0.28 5.62
CA ASN A 187 12.91 -1.14 5.94
C ASN A 187 14.05 -2.07 5.47
N ARG A 188 14.95 -1.57 4.63
CA ARG A 188 16.12 -2.30 4.13
C ARG A 188 17.42 -1.98 4.88
N LEU A 189 17.39 -1.00 5.79
CA LEU A 189 18.57 -0.60 6.54
C LEU A 189 18.94 -1.67 7.57
N ASN A 190 20.23 -1.96 7.66
CA ASN A 190 20.72 -2.95 8.62
C ASN A 190 20.37 -2.53 10.08
N GLY A 191 19.81 -3.44 10.85
CA GLY A 191 19.35 -3.18 12.22
C GLY A 191 17.94 -2.55 12.32
N ILE A 192 17.31 -2.19 11.22
CA ILE A 192 15.91 -1.76 11.19
C ILE A 192 15.03 -2.96 10.82
N GLY A 193 14.54 -3.67 11.82
CA GLY A 193 13.58 -4.74 11.60
C GLY A 193 12.15 -4.22 11.36
N LYS A 194 11.27 -5.12 10.94
CA LYS A 194 9.87 -4.81 10.61
C LYS A 194 9.15 -4.01 11.71
N LYS A 195 9.28 -4.41 12.98
CA LYS A 195 8.63 -3.70 14.10
C LYS A 195 9.12 -2.25 14.23
N SER A 196 10.41 -2.01 14.03
CA SER A 196 10.98 -0.66 14.08
C SER A 196 10.52 0.18 12.88
N TYR A 197 10.51 -0.42 11.69
CA TYR A 197 9.95 0.24 10.50
C TYR A 197 8.47 0.62 10.69
N GLU A 198 7.63 -0.29 11.20
CA GLU A 198 6.22 0.01 11.48
C GLU A 198 6.06 1.16 12.49
N LYS A 199 6.92 1.27 13.52
CA LYS A 199 6.92 2.39 14.47
C LYS A 199 7.27 3.71 13.76
N ILE A 200 8.35 3.72 12.98
CA ILE A 200 8.81 4.89 12.23
C ILE A 200 7.70 5.36 11.29
N PHE A 201 7.14 4.45 10.50
CA PHE A 201 6.09 4.77 9.55
C PHE A 201 4.88 5.39 10.25
N ARG A 202 4.36 4.77 11.30
CA ARG A 202 3.19 5.26 12.03
C ARG A 202 3.42 6.64 12.62
N TYR A 203 4.59 6.88 13.21
CA TYR A 203 4.92 8.17 13.80
C TYR A 203 4.87 9.29 12.76
N TYR A 204 5.63 9.17 11.67
CA TYR A 204 5.66 10.20 10.64
C TYR A 204 4.35 10.32 9.86
N TYR A 205 3.68 9.22 9.59
CA TYR A 205 2.37 9.24 8.94
C TYR A 205 1.31 9.98 9.78
N GLN A 206 1.31 9.79 11.09
CA GLN A 206 0.40 10.50 11.99
C GLN A 206 0.73 11.99 12.09
N LEU A 207 2.00 12.37 12.09
CA LEU A 207 2.41 13.77 12.05
C LEU A 207 1.90 14.48 10.80
N VAL A 208 2.09 13.88 9.63
CA VAL A 208 1.62 14.44 8.35
C VAL A 208 0.10 14.55 8.35
N LYS A 209 -0.63 13.50 8.76
CA LYS A 209 -2.10 13.54 8.82
C LYS A 209 -2.62 14.58 9.83
N GLY A 210 -1.98 14.69 10.97
CA GLY A 210 -2.35 15.69 12.00
C GLY A 210 -2.13 17.14 11.53
N ASN A 211 -1.06 17.40 10.80
CA ASN A 211 -0.78 18.72 10.22
C ASN A 211 -1.81 19.10 9.14
N ASN A 212 -2.17 18.16 8.28
CA ASN A 212 -3.17 18.39 7.22
C ASN A 212 -4.56 18.71 7.79
N ILE A 213 -4.98 18.07 8.89
CA ILE A 213 -6.24 18.40 9.58
C ILE A 213 -6.19 19.82 10.13
N LYS A 214 -5.09 20.25 10.74
CA LYS A 214 -4.94 21.62 11.26
C LYS A 214 -5.01 22.69 10.16
N LEU A 215 -4.36 22.45 9.02
CA LEU A 215 -4.40 23.36 7.87
C LEU A 215 -5.83 23.47 7.29
N THR A 216 -6.57 22.38 7.21
CA THR A 216 -7.96 22.41 6.75
C THR A 216 -8.87 23.20 7.71
N GLN A 217 -8.67 23.11 9.02
CA GLN A 217 -9.42 23.88 10.00
C GLN A 217 -9.11 25.39 9.90
N MET A 218 -7.86 25.78 9.67
CA MET A 218 -7.49 27.19 9.49
C MET A 218 -8.09 27.84 8.23
N THR A 219 -8.38 27.09 7.19
CA THR A 219 -9.00 27.61 5.97
C THR A 219 -10.53 27.81 6.08
N PHE A 220 -11.18 27.23 7.09
CA PHE A 220 -12.60 27.43 7.34
C PHE A 220 -12.92 28.55 8.34
N GLU A 221 -11.94 29.11 9.04
CA GLU A 221 -12.08 30.22 10.00
C GLU A 221 -11.78 31.60 9.38
N MET A 222 -11.58 31.69 8.07
CA MET A 222 -11.43 32.93 7.30
C MET A 222 -12.67 33.22 6.46
#